data_9d58ab1833e9097e7c86cd43f01a3e65
#
_entry.id   9d58ab1833e9097e7c86cd43f01a3e65
#
_cell.length_a   1.000
_cell.length_b   1.000
_cell.length_c   1.000
_cell.angle_alpha   90.00
_cell.angle_beta   90.00
_cell.angle_gamma   90.00
#
_symmetry.space_group_name_H-M   'P 1'
#
loop_
_entity.id
_entity.type
_entity.pdbx_description
1 polymer ?
#
loop_
_entity_poly.entity_id
_entity_poly.type
_entity_poly.pdbx_seq_one_letter_code
_entity_poly.pdbx_strand_id
1 'polypeptide(L)'
;VQLNLVKKTKDSLMKKPHIWISDLTHTAQGISANTFPLGASYVYSYAKQQLGKDFNFKLFKFPDHLAEELKVRSPQMLCFSAYSWSFELSCKFASLAKKRDPNLVVVFGGPNFPTDEVEKFEFLQKRPYIDFFVELEGEFGLVDIIQRLTEYNFKVDSLKSYSEKIINTSYIFEDHLISGSIERIKDINVIPSPYLTGALDEFFKLPLTP
;
A
#
# COMPACT_ATOMS: atom_id res chain seq x y z
N VAL A 1 43.88 -1.26 14.81
CA VAL A 1 42.89 -2.21 15.38
C VAL A 1 42.00 -1.45 16.37
N GLN A 2 41.25 -0.41 15.95
CA GLN A 2 40.31 0.29 16.87
C GLN A 2 39.22 1.09 16.11
N LEU A 3 38.78 0.65 14.91
CA LEU A 3 37.76 1.40 14.12
C LEU A 3 36.51 0.58 13.82
N ASN A 4 36.29 -0.60 14.42
CA ASN A 4 35.16 -1.49 14.11
C ASN A 4 34.18 -1.72 15.27
N LEU A 5 34.22 -0.92 16.35
CA LEU A 5 33.39 -1.12 17.54
C LEU A 5 32.30 -0.05 17.76
N VAL A 6 32.21 0.98 16.90
CA VAL A 6 31.22 2.08 17.06
C VAL A 6 29.97 1.92 16.19
N LYS A 7 29.92 0.92 15.30
CA LYS A 7 28.75 0.70 14.42
C LYS A 7 27.66 -0.23 14.98
N LYS A 8 27.81 -0.81 16.15
CA LYS A 8 26.88 -1.82 16.71
C LYS A 8 25.97 -1.34 17.85
N THR A 9 25.97 -0.07 18.22
CA THR A 9 25.18 0.42 19.37
C THR A 9 24.16 1.53 19.03
N LYS A 10 23.80 1.72 17.75
CA LYS A 10 22.73 2.67 17.34
C LYS A 10 21.48 2.02 16.78
N ASP A 11 21.40 0.70 16.72
CA ASP A 11 20.25 -0.04 16.13
C ASP A 11 19.12 -0.38 17.11
N SER A 12 19.14 0.13 18.30
CA SER A 12 18.14 -0.24 19.30
C SER A 12 17.18 0.89 19.63
N LEU A 13 16.34 1.36 18.70
CA LEU A 13 15.08 2.09 19.02
C LEU A 13 14.44 2.81 17.81
N MET A 14 14.80 2.51 16.60
CA MET A 14 13.99 3.00 15.49
C MET A 14 12.68 2.21 15.45
N LYS A 15 11.55 2.88 15.73
CA LYS A 15 10.22 2.28 15.57
C LYS A 15 10.09 1.80 14.14
N LYS A 16 9.76 0.51 13.95
CA LYS A 16 9.52 -0.06 12.61
C LYS A 16 8.52 0.81 11.85
N PRO A 17 8.78 1.12 10.58
CA PRO A 17 7.86 1.85 9.74
C PRO A 17 6.49 1.16 9.66
N HIS A 18 5.43 1.94 9.57
CA HIS A 18 4.07 1.44 9.46
C HIS A 18 3.60 1.45 8.01
N ILE A 19 3.17 0.30 7.53
CA ILE A 19 2.57 0.10 6.20
C ILE A 19 1.11 -0.28 6.42
N TRP A 20 0.19 0.58 6.00
CA TRP A 20 -1.25 0.35 6.14
C TRP A 20 -1.86 0.03 4.80
N ILE A 21 -2.62 -1.05 4.75
CA ILE A 21 -3.31 -1.53 3.54
C ILE A 21 -4.80 -1.44 3.79
N SER A 22 -5.54 -0.84 2.88
CA SER A 22 -6.95 -0.53 3.04
C SER A 22 -7.76 -1.00 1.85
N ASP A 23 -8.77 -1.82 2.10
CA ASP A 23 -9.83 -2.17 1.16
C ASP A 23 -11.16 -1.70 1.76
N LEU A 24 -11.45 -0.41 1.55
CA LEU A 24 -12.54 0.27 2.23
C LEU A 24 -13.90 -0.15 1.69
N THR A 25 -14.87 -0.28 2.59
CA THR A 25 -16.27 -0.53 2.26
C THR A 25 -17.16 0.59 2.76
N HIS A 26 -18.21 0.94 2.00
CA HIS A 26 -19.23 1.85 2.46
C HIS A 26 -20.12 1.17 3.51
N THR A 27 -20.23 1.78 4.69
CA THR A 27 -21.06 1.26 5.78
C THR A 27 -22.48 1.83 5.79
N ALA A 28 -22.69 2.97 5.11
CA ALA A 28 -23.97 3.70 5.17
C ALA A 28 -25.03 3.27 4.13
N GLN A 29 -24.70 2.38 3.20
CA GLN A 29 -25.60 2.05 2.07
C GLN A 29 -26.01 0.56 2.02
N GLY A 30 -25.86 -0.19 3.10
CA GLY A 30 -26.20 -1.62 3.11
C GLY A 30 -25.36 -2.49 2.16
N ILE A 31 -24.32 -1.94 1.56
CA ILE A 31 -23.39 -2.69 0.74
C ILE A 31 -22.58 -3.56 1.69
N SER A 32 -22.69 -4.82 1.48
CA SER A 32 -22.04 -5.96 2.10
C SER A 32 -20.80 -5.64 2.94
N ALA A 33 -21.01 -5.15 4.17
CA ALA A 33 -19.95 -5.11 5.19
C ALA A 33 -19.47 -6.53 5.56
N ASN A 34 -20.19 -7.56 5.11
CA ASN A 34 -20.01 -8.98 5.45
C ASN A 34 -18.94 -9.69 4.62
N THR A 35 -18.41 -9.05 3.56
CA THR A 35 -17.33 -9.64 2.77
C THR A 35 -15.97 -9.31 3.39
N PHE A 36 -15.05 -10.27 3.37
CA PHE A 36 -13.67 -10.02 3.78
C PHE A 36 -12.93 -9.20 2.71
N PRO A 37 -11.96 -8.35 3.08
CA PRO A 37 -11.08 -7.62 2.16
C PRO A 37 -10.05 -8.57 1.55
N LEU A 38 -10.50 -9.58 0.79
CA LEU A 38 -9.69 -10.76 0.44
C LEU A 38 -8.50 -10.39 -0.44
N GLY A 39 -8.68 -9.58 -1.48
CA GLY A 39 -7.58 -9.17 -2.36
C GLY A 39 -6.48 -8.42 -1.59
N ALA A 40 -6.86 -7.42 -0.80
CA ALA A 40 -5.92 -6.70 0.05
C ALA A 40 -5.26 -7.59 1.11
N SER A 41 -5.97 -8.63 1.58
CA SER A 41 -5.43 -9.59 2.56
C SER A 41 -4.35 -10.49 1.97
N TYR A 42 -4.43 -10.86 0.70
CA TYR A 42 -3.36 -11.58 0.00
C TYR A 42 -2.12 -10.72 -0.11
N VAL A 43 -2.26 -9.48 -0.58
CA VAL A 43 -1.16 -8.50 -0.64
C VAL A 43 -0.54 -8.27 0.73
N TYR A 44 -1.37 -8.08 1.77
CA TYR A 44 -0.92 -7.95 3.15
C TYR A 44 -0.13 -9.17 3.64
N SER A 45 -0.67 -10.38 3.42
CA SER A 45 -0.06 -11.62 3.91
C SER A 45 1.29 -11.87 3.24
N TYR A 46 1.38 -11.63 1.93
CA TYR A 46 2.62 -11.74 1.18
C TYR A 46 3.66 -10.70 1.65
N ALA A 47 3.28 -9.42 1.70
CA ALA A 47 4.18 -8.37 2.15
C ALA A 47 4.66 -8.61 3.59
N LYS A 48 3.79 -9.05 4.49
CA LYS A 48 4.13 -9.39 5.87
C LYS A 48 5.08 -10.60 5.95
N GLN A 49 4.90 -11.61 5.09
CA GLN A 49 5.81 -12.76 5.00
C GLN A 49 7.21 -12.31 4.58
N GLN A 50 7.30 -11.45 3.56
CA GLN A 50 8.57 -11.00 3.01
C GLN A 50 9.28 -9.99 3.92
N LEU A 51 8.55 -9.06 4.53
CA LEU A 51 9.09 -7.84 5.14
C LEU A 51 8.69 -7.63 6.61
N GLY A 52 7.92 -8.53 7.21
CA GLY A 52 7.34 -8.34 8.56
C GLY A 52 8.37 -8.25 9.70
N LYS A 53 9.63 -8.59 9.44
CA LYS A 53 10.72 -8.40 10.41
C LYS A 53 11.07 -6.92 10.57
N ASP A 54 10.91 -6.12 9.51
CA ASP A 54 11.39 -4.75 9.44
C ASP A 54 10.25 -3.72 9.49
N PHE A 55 9.00 -4.14 9.20
CA PHE A 55 7.83 -3.27 9.09
C PHE A 55 6.66 -3.72 9.97
N ASN A 56 5.83 -2.75 10.38
CA ASN A 56 4.55 -2.98 11.03
C ASN A 56 3.43 -2.86 9.99
N PHE A 57 2.80 -3.99 9.66
CA PHE A 57 1.67 -4.03 8.75
C PHE A 57 0.33 -3.97 9.48
N LYS A 58 -0.63 -3.21 8.92
CA LYS A 58 -2.03 -3.18 9.40
C LYS A 58 -2.98 -3.18 8.20
N LEU A 59 -4.08 -3.96 8.33
CA LEU A 59 -5.12 -4.07 7.32
C LEU A 59 -6.38 -3.35 7.80
N PHE A 60 -7.01 -2.57 6.90
CA PHE A 60 -8.24 -1.83 7.18
C PHE A 60 -9.33 -2.18 6.17
N LYS A 61 -10.55 -2.32 6.66
CA LYS A 61 -11.75 -2.48 5.87
C LYS A 61 -12.74 -1.33 6.13
N PHE A 62 -12.86 -0.89 7.37
CA PHE A 62 -13.85 0.10 7.77
C PHE A 62 -13.25 1.50 7.77
N PRO A 63 -13.92 2.46 7.09
CA PRO A 63 -13.45 3.85 7.01
C PRO A 63 -13.26 4.49 8.39
N ASP A 64 -14.16 4.22 9.34
CA ASP A 64 -14.08 4.79 10.68
C ASP A 64 -12.84 4.32 11.43
N HIS A 65 -12.49 3.03 11.32
CA HIS A 65 -11.28 2.50 11.94
C HIS A 65 -10.02 3.14 11.35
N LEU A 66 -9.98 3.31 10.02
CA LEU A 66 -8.87 4.01 9.37
C LEU A 66 -8.81 5.48 9.81
N ALA A 67 -9.96 6.16 9.88
CA ALA A 67 -10.03 7.56 10.30
C ALA A 67 -9.53 7.76 11.73
N GLU A 68 -9.94 6.91 12.67
CA GLU A 68 -9.49 6.97 14.06
C GLU A 68 -7.98 6.75 14.19
N GLU A 69 -7.44 5.76 13.50
CA GLU A 69 -5.99 5.51 13.52
C GLU A 69 -5.20 6.68 12.88
N LEU A 70 -5.70 7.26 11.80
CA LEU A 70 -5.07 8.42 11.17
C LEU A 70 -5.08 9.67 12.06
N LYS A 71 -6.04 9.81 13.00
CA LYS A 71 -6.00 10.91 13.99
C LYS A 71 -4.82 10.80 14.94
N VAL A 72 -4.45 9.58 15.29
CA VAL A 72 -3.41 9.29 16.30
C VAL A 72 -2.03 9.20 15.68
N ARG A 73 -1.92 8.67 14.45
CA ARG A 73 -0.65 8.34 13.81
C ARG A 73 -0.72 8.53 12.29
N SER A 74 0.38 8.97 11.69
CA SER A 74 0.63 8.85 10.24
C SER A 74 1.49 7.62 9.98
N PRO A 75 1.08 6.69 9.08
CA PRO A 75 1.97 5.63 8.62
C PRO A 75 3.02 6.19 7.66
N GLN A 76 4.09 5.44 7.37
CA GLN A 76 5.01 5.78 6.30
C GLN A 76 4.39 5.55 4.92
N MET A 77 3.52 4.54 4.82
CA MET A 77 2.83 4.21 3.57
C MET A 77 1.37 3.85 3.84
N LEU A 78 0.48 4.38 3.01
CA LEU A 78 -0.95 4.09 3.01
C LEU A 78 -1.37 3.59 1.63
N CYS A 79 -1.81 2.33 1.59
CA CYS A 79 -2.19 1.62 0.38
C CYS A 79 -3.70 1.47 0.30
N PHE A 80 -4.28 1.58 -0.90
CA PHE A 80 -5.70 1.45 -1.14
C PHE A 80 -6.01 0.50 -2.30
N SER A 81 -7.01 -0.36 -2.10
CA SER A 81 -7.65 -1.08 -3.19
C SER A 81 -8.45 -0.13 -4.06
N ALA A 82 -8.26 -0.21 -5.38
CA ALA A 82 -8.98 0.59 -6.38
C ALA A 82 -10.11 -0.20 -7.01
N TYR A 83 -11.14 -0.54 -6.24
CA TYR A 83 -12.39 -1.06 -6.78
C TYR A 83 -13.38 0.07 -7.06
N SER A 84 -14.18 -0.06 -8.12
CA SER A 84 -15.11 0.99 -8.55
C SER A 84 -16.05 1.48 -7.44
N TRP A 85 -16.50 0.58 -6.56
CA TRP A 85 -17.42 0.92 -5.46
C TRP A 85 -16.76 1.67 -4.29
N SER A 86 -15.44 1.59 -4.09
CA SER A 86 -14.72 2.24 -2.98
C SER A 86 -13.71 3.27 -3.44
N PHE A 87 -13.51 3.42 -4.76
CA PHE A 87 -12.44 4.23 -5.31
C PHE A 87 -12.49 5.70 -4.87
N GLU A 88 -13.66 6.34 -4.99
CA GLU A 88 -13.80 7.75 -4.60
C GLU A 88 -13.62 7.96 -3.10
N LEU A 89 -14.07 7.02 -2.26
CA LEU A 89 -13.83 7.02 -0.83
C LEU A 89 -12.34 6.93 -0.53
N SER A 90 -11.66 5.99 -1.17
CA SER A 90 -10.19 5.81 -1.04
C SER A 90 -9.42 7.04 -1.50
N CYS A 91 -9.82 7.65 -2.61
CA CYS A 91 -9.25 8.91 -3.09
C CYS A 91 -9.41 10.04 -2.09
N LYS A 92 -10.57 10.14 -1.43
CA LYS A 92 -10.82 11.15 -0.41
C LYS A 92 -9.90 10.97 0.80
N PHE A 93 -9.77 9.75 1.30
CA PHE A 93 -8.84 9.43 2.39
C PHE A 93 -7.39 9.75 2.02
N ALA A 94 -6.94 9.30 0.85
CA ALA A 94 -5.59 9.53 0.35
C ALA A 94 -5.27 11.03 0.25
N SER A 95 -6.16 11.81 -0.38
CA SER A 95 -5.99 13.26 -0.53
C SER A 95 -5.92 13.98 0.82
N LEU A 96 -6.80 13.63 1.77
CA LEU A 96 -6.80 14.24 3.10
C LEU A 96 -5.56 13.86 3.92
N ALA A 97 -5.16 12.59 3.86
CA ALA A 97 -3.97 12.10 4.56
C ALA A 97 -2.69 12.74 4.00
N LYS A 98 -2.56 12.86 2.67
CA LYS A 98 -1.43 13.52 2.00
C LYS A 98 -1.36 15.03 2.30
N LYS A 99 -2.52 15.71 2.42
CA LYS A 99 -2.57 17.12 2.84
C LYS A 99 -2.08 17.31 4.27
N ARG A 100 -2.37 16.37 5.15
CA ARG A 100 -1.93 16.40 6.54
C ARG A 100 -0.45 16.06 6.70
N ASP A 101 0.02 15.10 5.92
CA ASP A 101 1.41 14.65 5.90
C ASP A 101 1.90 14.53 4.45
N PRO A 102 2.56 15.55 3.90
CA PRO A 102 3.08 15.51 2.53
C PRO A 102 4.13 14.42 2.28
N ASN A 103 4.78 13.91 3.32
CA ASN A 103 5.77 12.83 3.21
C ASN A 103 5.13 11.42 3.21
N LEU A 104 3.82 11.32 3.51
CA LEU A 104 3.12 10.06 3.44
C LEU A 104 3.21 9.48 2.03
N VAL A 105 3.66 8.24 1.90
CA VAL A 105 3.61 7.52 0.62
C VAL A 105 2.21 6.96 0.41
N VAL A 106 1.61 7.27 -0.75
CA VAL A 106 0.27 6.79 -1.12
C VAL A 106 0.38 5.86 -2.32
N VAL A 107 -0.11 4.63 -2.13
CA VAL A 107 -0.12 3.59 -3.16
C VAL A 107 -1.55 3.15 -3.45
N PHE A 108 -1.91 3.05 -4.71
CA PHE A 108 -3.17 2.42 -5.14
C PHE A 108 -2.86 1.13 -5.89
N GLY A 109 -3.81 0.19 -5.89
CA GLY A 109 -3.72 -1.02 -6.68
C GLY A 109 -5.09 -1.64 -6.89
N GLY A 110 -5.26 -2.43 -7.93
CA GLY A 110 -6.52 -3.09 -8.25
C GLY A 110 -7.04 -2.76 -9.65
N PRO A 111 -8.26 -3.24 -9.99
CA PRO A 111 -8.72 -3.29 -11.39
C PRO A 111 -9.18 -1.95 -11.95
N ASN A 112 -9.39 -0.93 -11.13
CA ASN A 112 -9.90 0.37 -11.58
C ASN A 112 -8.76 1.30 -12.04
N PHE A 113 -7.94 0.83 -12.98
CA PHE A 113 -6.85 1.58 -13.60
C PHE A 113 -6.90 1.37 -15.12
N PRO A 114 -6.66 2.41 -15.92
CA PRO A 114 -6.63 2.27 -17.36
C PRO A 114 -5.56 1.30 -17.84
N THR A 115 -5.74 0.75 -19.04
CA THR A 115 -4.76 -0.13 -19.69
C THR A 115 -3.89 0.62 -20.71
N ASP A 116 -4.42 1.69 -21.29
CA ASP A 116 -3.73 2.56 -22.22
C ASP A 116 -2.78 3.53 -21.49
N GLU A 117 -1.59 3.75 -22.03
CA GLU A 117 -0.56 4.59 -21.39
C GLU A 117 -0.97 6.06 -21.27
N VAL A 118 -1.65 6.61 -22.28
CA VAL A 118 -2.12 7.99 -22.26
C VAL A 118 -3.19 8.15 -21.18
N GLU A 119 -4.14 7.21 -21.12
CA GLU A 119 -5.18 7.21 -20.10
C GLU A 119 -4.59 7.00 -18.69
N LYS A 120 -3.57 6.15 -18.52
CA LYS A 120 -2.83 5.98 -17.24
C LYS A 120 -2.20 7.30 -16.80
N PHE A 121 -1.52 7.97 -17.72
CA PHE A 121 -0.91 9.28 -17.43
C PHE A 121 -1.97 10.28 -16.96
N GLU A 122 -3.04 10.46 -17.73
CA GLU A 122 -4.14 11.37 -17.36
C GLU A 122 -4.80 11.00 -16.03
N PHE A 123 -4.96 9.69 -15.77
CA PHE A 123 -5.53 9.21 -14.53
C PHE A 123 -4.70 9.62 -13.32
N LEU A 124 -3.38 9.43 -13.38
CA LEU A 124 -2.46 9.79 -12.32
C LEU A 124 -2.27 11.31 -12.22
N GLN A 125 -2.19 12.02 -13.35
CA GLN A 125 -2.06 13.48 -13.38
C GLN A 125 -3.23 14.18 -12.68
N LYS A 126 -4.45 13.68 -12.85
CA LYS A 126 -5.64 14.16 -12.14
C LYS A 126 -5.64 13.84 -10.63
N ARG A 127 -4.70 13.00 -10.16
CA ARG A 127 -4.62 12.51 -8.76
C ARG A 127 -3.20 12.60 -8.21
N PRO A 128 -2.61 13.80 -8.09
CA PRO A 128 -1.20 13.99 -7.71
C PRO A 128 -0.87 13.51 -6.29
N TYR A 129 -1.88 13.15 -5.50
CA TYR A 129 -1.72 12.52 -4.20
C TYR A 129 -1.44 11.02 -4.28
N ILE A 130 -1.55 10.38 -5.45
CA ILE A 130 -1.15 8.99 -5.68
C ILE A 130 0.32 8.98 -6.11
N ASP A 131 1.18 8.42 -5.28
CA ASP A 131 2.60 8.32 -5.59
C ASP A 131 2.90 7.17 -6.55
N PHE A 132 2.22 6.01 -6.36
CA PHE A 132 2.40 4.80 -7.17
C PHE A 132 1.07 4.10 -7.38
N PHE A 133 0.88 3.53 -8.57
CA PHE A 133 -0.24 2.63 -8.84
C PHE A 133 0.29 1.24 -9.21
N VAL A 134 -0.13 0.22 -8.44
CA VAL A 134 0.24 -1.17 -8.68
C VAL A 134 -0.80 -1.85 -9.55
N GLU A 135 -0.33 -2.42 -10.64
CA GLU A 135 -1.12 -3.10 -11.66
C GLU A 135 -1.08 -4.63 -11.44
N LEU A 136 -2.18 -5.31 -11.73
CA LEU A 136 -2.31 -6.76 -11.67
C LEU A 136 -1.94 -7.34 -10.30
N GLU A 137 -0.84 -8.10 -10.19
CA GLU A 137 -0.43 -8.75 -8.95
C GLU A 137 0.17 -7.75 -7.96
N GLY A 138 -0.67 -7.30 -7.01
CA GLY A 138 -0.31 -6.35 -5.98
C GLY A 138 0.77 -6.85 -5.02
N GLU A 139 0.90 -8.15 -4.88
CA GLU A 139 1.86 -8.82 -4.00
C GLU A 139 3.30 -8.44 -4.35
N PHE A 140 3.66 -8.57 -5.63
CA PHE A 140 5.01 -8.29 -6.10
C PHE A 140 5.28 -6.78 -6.14
N GLY A 141 4.35 -6.02 -6.72
CA GLY A 141 4.52 -4.58 -6.87
C GLY A 141 4.66 -3.85 -5.54
N LEU A 142 3.83 -4.18 -4.54
CA LEU A 142 3.91 -3.53 -3.23
C LEU A 142 5.24 -3.85 -2.53
N VAL A 143 5.70 -5.09 -2.59
CA VAL A 143 6.98 -5.50 -1.97
C VAL A 143 8.15 -4.78 -2.64
N ASP A 144 8.19 -4.70 -3.98
CA ASP A 144 9.25 -3.98 -4.71
C ASP A 144 9.24 -2.48 -4.38
N ILE A 145 8.07 -1.84 -4.32
CA ILE A 145 7.95 -0.43 -3.88
C ILE A 145 8.55 -0.23 -2.48
N ILE A 146 8.18 -1.08 -1.51
CA ILE A 146 8.66 -0.94 -0.12
C ILE A 146 10.18 -1.11 -0.03
N GLN A 147 10.73 -2.12 -0.72
CA GLN A 147 12.16 -2.41 -0.72
C GLN A 147 12.95 -1.22 -1.28
N ARG A 148 12.54 -0.70 -2.44
CA ARG A 148 13.20 0.47 -3.05
C ARG A 148 13.08 1.71 -2.20
N LEU A 149 11.87 2.03 -1.70
CA LEU A 149 11.68 3.19 -0.83
C LEU A 149 12.51 3.12 0.46
N THR A 150 12.79 1.92 0.94
CA THR A 150 13.67 1.72 2.11
C THR A 150 15.08 2.24 1.84
N GLU A 151 15.61 2.02 0.64
CA GLU A 151 16.93 2.52 0.22
C GLU A 151 16.98 4.07 0.21
N TYR A 152 15.86 4.71 -0.06
CA TYR A 152 15.70 6.17 -0.08
C TYR A 152 15.08 6.76 1.20
N ASN A 153 15.00 5.99 2.30
CA ASN A 153 14.36 6.42 3.55
C ASN A 153 12.93 6.95 3.36
N PHE A 154 12.14 6.28 2.51
CA PHE A 154 10.77 6.64 2.13
C PHE A 154 10.61 8.02 1.48
N LYS A 155 11.68 8.58 0.91
CA LYS A 155 11.62 9.81 0.12
C LYS A 155 11.22 9.49 -1.32
N VAL A 156 9.94 9.70 -1.64
CA VAL A 156 9.35 9.41 -2.95
C VAL A 156 10.09 10.12 -4.08
N ASP A 157 10.35 11.43 -3.93
CA ASP A 157 11.02 12.21 -4.96
C ASP A 157 12.44 11.71 -5.25
N SER A 158 13.15 11.23 -4.22
CA SER A 158 14.47 10.65 -4.40
C SER A 158 14.42 9.35 -5.20
N LEU A 159 13.45 8.48 -4.96
CA LEU A 159 13.26 7.27 -5.77
C LEU A 159 12.89 7.62 -7.20
N LYS A 160 11.89 8.50 -7.39
CA LYS A 160 11.37 8.87 -8.71
C LYS A 160 12.43 9.57 -9.58
N SER A 161 13.36 10.34 -8.98
CA SER A 161 14.40 11.06 -9.72
C SER A 161 15.34 10.16 -10.53
N TYR A 162 15.43 8.89 -10.19
CA TYR A 162 16.18 7.90 -10.97
C TYR A 162 15.35 7.22 -12.06
N SER A 163 14.04 7.56 -12.19
CA SER A 163 13.11 6.95 -13.15
C SER A 163 13.10 5.42 -13.10
N GLU A 164 13.27 4.85 -11.90
CA GLU A 164 13.37 3.41 -11.70
C GLU A 164 12.08 2.69 -12.08
N LYS A 165 12.21 1.65 -12.89
CA LYS A 165 11.09 0.78 -13.25
C LYS A 165 10.83 -0.21 -12.13
N ILE A 166 9.69 -0.04 -11.46
CA ILE A 166 9.25 -0.88 -10.34
C ILE A 166 8.27 -1.93 -10.89
N ILE A 167 8.45 -3.19 -10.50
CA ILE A 167 7.61 -4.30 -10.98
C ILE A 167 6.13 -3.99 -10.78
N ASN A 168 5.31 -4.26 -11.81
CA ASN A 168 3.85 -4.07 -11.80
C ASN A 168 3.40 -2.68 -11.35
N THR A 169 4.19 -1.64 -11.59
CA THR A 169 3.91 -0.31 -11.00
C THR A 169 4.06 0.78 -12.03
N SER A 170 3.09 1.71 -12.02
CA SER A 170 3.12 2.94 -12.80
C SER A 170 3.11 4.16 -11.88
N TYR A 171 3.83 5.22 -12.25
CA TYR A 171 3.86 6.51 -11.56
C TYR A 171 4.25 7.63 -12.51
N ILE A 172 4.01 8.89 -12.10
CA ILE A 172 4.45 10.08 -12.86
C ILE A 172 5.70 10.68 -12.20
N PHE A 173 6.67 11.03 -13.03
CA PHE A 173 7.80 11.88 -12.67
C PHE A 173 8.13 12.83 -13.82
N GLU A 174 8.28 14.14 -13.53
CA GLU A 174 8.57 15.21 -14.49
C GLU A 174 7.70 15.16 -15.77
N ASP A 175 6.38 15.06 -15.58
CA ASP A 175 5.38 14.94 -16.65
C ASP A 175 5.54 13.73 -17.57
N HIS A 176 6.23 12.68 -17.12
CA HIS A 176 6.36 11.41 -17.83
C HIS A 176 5.76 10.26 -17.04
N LEU A 177 5.05 9.37 -17.71
CA LEU A 177 4.62 8.09 -17.16
C LEU A 177 5.82 7.14 -17.14
N ILE A 178 6.12 6.61 -15.97
CA ILE A 178 7.11 5.54 -15.79
C ILE A 178 6.34 4.27 -15.44
N SER A 179 6.45 3.24 -16.28
CA SER A 179 5.81 1.94 -16.05
C SER A 179 6.88 0.84 -15.95
N GLY A 180 6.74 0.00 -14.94
CA GLY A 180 7.60 -1.16 -14.76
C GLY A 180 7.21 -2.36 -15.61
N SER A 181 8.01 -3.43 -15.56
CA SER A 181 7.66 -4.70 -16.19
C SER A 181 6.48 -5.36 -15.49
N ILE A 182 5.61 -5.97 -16.28
CA ILE A 182 4.51 -6.78 -15.75
C ILE A 182 5.01 -8.18 -15.46
N GLU A 183 4.97 -8.57 -14.20
CA GLU A 183 5.28 -9.92 -13.75
C GLU A 183 4.03 -10.59 -13.20
N ARG A 184 3.78 -11.84 -13.62
CA ARG A 184 2.62 -12.64 -13.23
C ARG A 184 3.04 -13.74 -12.25
N ILE A 185 2.19 -13.99 -11.25
CA ILE A 185 2.37 -15.11 -10.33
C ILE A 185 2.21 -16.41 -11.10
N LYS A 186 3.29 -17.20 -11.18
CA LYS A 186 3.29 -18.50 -11.87
C LYS A 186 2.91 -19.65 -10.95
N ASP A 187 3.25 -19.53 -9.67
CA ASP A 187 2.92 -20.48 -8.63
C ASP A 187 2.18 -19.79 -7.50
N ILE A 188 0.88 -20.07 -7.37
CA ILE A 188 0.03 -19.47 -6.33
C ILE A 188 0.48 -19.87 -4.91
N ASN A 189 1.22 -20.97 -4.76
CA ASN A 189 1.68 -21.42 -3.44
C ASN A 189 2.70 -20.49 -2.79
N VAL A 190 3.31 -19.55 -3.55
CA VAL A 190 4.21 -18.55 -2.99
C VAL A 190 3.44 -17.51 -2.17
N ILE A 191 2.13 -17.39 -2.36
CA ILE A 191 1.28 -16.44 -1.65
C ILE A 191 0.67 -17.13 -0.43
N PRO A 192 0.97 -16.69 0.79
CA PRO A 192 0.41 -17.29 1.99
C PRO A 192 -1.10 -17.02 2.09
N SER A 193 -1.85 -18.03 2.52
CA SER A 193 -3.29 -17.88 2.72
C SER A 193 -3.58 -16.87 3.83
N PRO A 194 -4.37 -15.80 3.59
CA PRO A 194 -4.71 -14.82 4.61
C PRO A 194 -5.57 -15.42 5.74
N TYR A 195 -6.28 -16.53 5.48
CA TYR A 195 -7.02 -17.26 6.50
C TYR A 195 -6.11 -18.00 7.47
N LEU A 196 -5.01 -18.59 6.96
CA LEU A 196 -4.09 -19.37 7.77
C LEU A 196 -3.02 -18.51 8.48
N THR A 197 -2.76 -17.31 7.99
CA THR A 197 -1.78 -16.39 8.58
C THR A 197 -2.35 -15.50 9.67
N GLY A 198 -3.65 -15.59 9.96
CA GLY A 198 -4.33 -14.72 10.92
C GLY A 198 -4.58 -13.30 10.41
N ALA A 199 -4.37 -13.03 9.11
CA ALA A 199 -4.59 -11.70 8.53
C ALA A 199 -6.05 -11.23 8.63
N LEU A 200 -6.99 -12.18 8.69
CA LEU A 200 -8.42 -11.93 8.76
C LEU A 200 -9.03 -12.08 10.15
N ASP A 201 -8.26 -12.48 11.17
CA ASP A 201 -8.77 -12.81 12.50
C ASP A 201 -9.58 -11.67 13.16
N GLU A 202 -9.17 -10.43 12.95
CA GLU A 202 -9.89 -9.28 13.49
C GLU A 202 -11.29 -9.13 12.87
N PHE A 203 -11.43 -9.48 11.58
CA PHE A 203 -12.71 -9.35 10.87
C PHE A 203 -13.71 -10.45 11.25
N PHE A 204 -13.25 -11.64 11.67
CA PHE A 204 -14.11 -12.70 12.19
C PHE A 204 -14.76 -12.34 13.54
N LYS A 205 -14.17 -11.42 14.28
CA LYS A 205 -14.66 -11.00 15.59
C LYS A 205 -15.68 -9.85 15.52
N LEU A 206 -15.80 -9.22 14.37
CA LEU A 206 -16.73 -8.11 14.18
C LEU A 206 -18.15 -8.66 14.10
N PRO A 207 -19.12 -8.03 14.77
CA PRO A 207 -20.51 -8.43 14.63
C PRO A 207 -20.92 -8.27 13.16
N LEU A 208 -21.55 -9.29 12.61
CA LEU A 208 -22.24 -9.19 11.35
C LEU A 208 -23.38 -8.17 11.57
N THR A 209 -23.20 -6.95 11.08
CA THR A 209 -24.30 -5.98 11.07
C THR A 209 -25.36 -6.46 10.09
N PRO A 210 -26.62 -6.53 10.51
CA PRO A 210 -27.73 -6.93 9.62
C PRO A 210 -27.92 -5.96 8.48
#